data_ccf210f08f029dceb828be97e43725aa
#
_entry.id   ccf210f08f029dceb828be97e43725aa
#
_cell.length_a   1.000
_cell.length_b   1.000
_cell.length_c   1.000
_cell.angle_alpha   90.00
_cell.angle_beta   90.00
_cell.angle_gamma   90.00
#
_symmetry.space_group_name_H-M   'P 1'
#
loop_
_entity.id
_entity.type
_entity.pdbx_description
1 polymer ?
#
loop_
_entity_poly.entity_id
_entity_poly.type
_entity_poly.pdbx_seq_one_letter_code
_entity_poly.pdbx_strand_id
1 'polypeptide(L)'
;MTHWRGIWAVFCGGLVAGAYMTKVPPALPQMRAELALSLVEATFIVTTFNVLGMLVGMLAGMLGDRYGRKRFALTGLGLMAAGGLGGAVVNDFPALLASRFVEGVGFILFLVPAPALMSTMATNARDRAKALSIWSAYMPTGGTIALLAAPLFIASWSWRALWVSLALAAVAAAVLFARSVPAAARAQVSSLRLVVESLKQPGNIAMALLFAFYVAQWTSVMVWLPTFLAERGLSTAAASIATALMVLVNAPGNLLGGWLLSRGVPRGSLVIASSVVAALCEGGMLAAALPDGLRFALVLVFSLAAGAIPASIFAGLPMHARSPQHIATGNGVVLQFSNVGQFFGPLAIAWIASRFGGWEATRWVMLGFAAGGAACGAALRVIENRMKR
;
A
#
# COMPACT_ATOMS: atom_id res chain seq x y z
N MET A 1 -22.90 3.51 -23.41
CA MET A 1 -23.11 2.70 -22.20
C MET A 1 -21.79 2.52 -21.48
N THR A 2 -21.79 2.51 -20.14
CA THR A 2 -20.59 2.26 -19.33
C THR A 2 -20.01 0.87 -19.60
N HIS A 3 -18.71 0.79 -19.81
CA HIS A 3 -18.02 -0.45 -20.20
C HIS A 3 -17.60 -1.28 -18.98
N TRP A 4 -18.59 -1.87 -18.29
CA TRP A 4 -18.35 -2.60 -17.04
C TRP A 4 -17.39 -3.78 -17.15
N ARG A 5 -17.37 -4.50 -18.31
CA ARG A 5 -16.39 -5.59 -18.53
C ARG A 5 -14.95 -5.10 -18.42
N GLY A 6 -14.66 -3.92 -19.00
CA GLY A 6 -13.33 -3.32 -18.89
C GLY A 6 -13.03 -2.86 -17.46
N ILE A 7 -14.00 -2.27 -16.74
CA ILE A 7 -13.86 -1.86 -15.35
C ILE A 7 -13.50 -3.06 -14.47
N TRP A 8 -14.22 -4.18 -14.60
CA TRP A 8 -13.93 -5.40 -13.87
C TRP A 8 -12.59 -6.03 -14.24
N ALA A 9 -12.17 -5.97 -15.52
CA ALA A 9 -10.85 -6.43 -15.94
C ALA A 9 -9.72 -5.62 -15.30
N VAL A 10 -9.87 -4.30 -15.19
CA VAL A 10 -8.92 -3.45 -14.45
C VAL A 10 -8.90 -3.82 -12.98
N PHE A 11 -10.06 -4.04 -12.36
CA PHE A 11 -10.16 -4.44 -10.96
C PHE A 11 -9.49 -5.79 -10.69
N CYS A 12 -9.69 -6.80 -11.56
CA CYS A 12 -9.00 -8.09 -11.46
C CYS A 12 -7.47 -7.94 -11.51
N GLY A 13 -6.96 -7.09 -12.41
CA GLY A 13 -5.53 -6.72 -12.41
C GLY A 13 -5.10 -6.06 -11.09
N GLY A 14 -5.97 -5.23 -10.51
CA GLY A 14 -5.78 -4.63 -9.19
C GLY A 14 -5.70 -5.66 -8.07
N LEU A 15 -6.57 -6.69 -8.07
CA LEU A 15 -6.51 -7.79 -7.10
C LEU A 15 -5.16 -8.51 -7.15
N VAL A 16 -4.67 -8.79 -8.37
CA VAL A 16 -3.34 -9.39 -8.56
C VAL A 16 -2.25 -8.46 -8.03
N ALA A 17 -2.31 -7.17 -8.33
CA ALA A 17 -1.35 -6.18 -7.83
C ALA A 17 -1.33 -6.13 -6.29
N GLY A 18 -2.50 -6.13 -5.65
CA GLY A 18 -2.63 -6.22 -4.19
C GLY A 18 -2.02 -7.50 -3.61
N ALA A 19 -2.24 -8.64 -4.29
CA ALA A 19 -1.65 -9.92 -3.91
C ALA A 19 -0.11 -9.91 -4.00
N TYR A 20 0.45 -9.30 -5.04
CA TYR A 20 1.91 -9.16 -5.20
C TYR A 20 2.57 -8.33 -4.09
N MET A 21 1.85 -7.34 -3.58
CA MET A 21 2.33 -6.52 -2.47
C MET A 21 2.40 -7.31 -1.14
N THR A 22 1.46 -8.23 -0.93
CA THR A 22 1.29 -8.93 0.36
C THR A 22 1.78 -10.37 0.39
N LYS A 23 2.25 -10.93 -0.73
CA LYS A 23 2.70 -12.34 -0.81
C LYS A 23 3.96 -12.63 0.00
N VAL A 24 4.84 -11.63 0.19
CA VAL A 24 6.15 -11.84 0.84
C VAL A 24 6.04 -12.04 2.35
N PRO A 25 5.30 -11.23 3.13
CA PRO A 25 5.27 -11.35 4.59
C PRO A 25 4.99 -12.77 5.11
N PRO A 26 4.00 -13.54 4.64
CA PRO A 26 3.76 -14.89 5.12
C PRO A 26 4.85 -15.90 4.68
N ALA A 27 5.58 -15.61 3.61
CA ALA A 27 6.66 -16.44 3.10
C ALA A 27 8.03 -16.14 3.76
N LEU A 28 8.19 -14.98 4.41
CA LEU A 28 9.47 -14.54 4.98
C LEU A 28 10.12 -15.55 5.92
N PRO A 29 9.41 -16.22 6.85
CA PRO A 29 10.03 -17.19 7.73
C PRO A 29 10.70 -18.33 6.96
N GLN A 30 10.02 -18.90 5.95
CA GLN A 30 10.57 -19.97 5.11
C GLN A 30 11.72 -19.46 4.24
N MET A 31 11.56 -18.29 3.60
CA MET A 31 12.61 -17.68 2.76
C MET A 31 13.88 -17.37 3.55
N ARG A 32 13.74 -16.85 4.78
CA ARG A 32 14.88 -16.58 5.67
C ARG A 32 15.61 -17.85 6.04
N ALA A 33 14.89 -18.92 6.37
CA ALA A 33 15.50 -20.21 6.73
C ALA A 33 16.20 -20.86 5.52
N GLU A 34 15.59 -20.81 4.33
CA GLU A 34 16.12 -21.44 3.12
C GLU A 34 17.32 -20.70 2.53
N LEU A 35 17.28 -19.36 2.49
CA LEU A 35 18.29 -18.51 1.87
C LEU A 35 19.27 -17.92 2.90
N ALA A 36 19.20 -18.35 4.17
CA ALA A 36 20.02 -17.85 5.29
C ALA A 36 20.02 -16.31 5.43
N LEU A 37 18.86 -15.66 5.22
CA LEU A 37 18.77 -14.22 5.20
C LEU A 37 18.70 -13.63 6.60
N SER A 38 19.47 -12.54 6.80
CA SER A 38 19.28 -11.65 7.94
C SER A 38 17.91 -10.96 7.89
N LEU A 39 17.49 -10.37 9.00
CA LEU A 39 16.23 -9.61 9.08
C LEU A 39 16.24 -8.42 8.11
N VAL A 40 17.38 -7.77 7.98
CA VAL A 40 17.56 -6.61 7.08
C VAL A 40 17.48 -7.03 5.61
N GLU A 41 18.16 -8.10 5.20
CA GLU A 41 18.06 -8.63 3.83
C GLU A 41 16.64 -9.05 3.48
N ALA A 42 15.96 -9.74 4.39
CA ALA A 42 14.55 -10.10 4.23
C ALA A 42 13.65 -8.86 4.03
N THR A 43 13.97 -7.73 4.70
CA THR A 43 13.25 -6.47 4.49
C THR A 43 13.46 -5.93 3.09
N PHE A 44 14.67 -5.98 2.56
CA PHE A 44 14.93 -5.51 1.19
C PHE A 44 14.10 -6.27 0.15
N ILE A 45 13.85 -7.59 0.35
CA ILE A 45 12.96 -8.36 -0.55
C ILE A 45 11.53 -7.77 -0.56
N VAL A 46 11.03 -7.31 0.58
CA VAL A 46 9.72 -6.66 0.68
C VAL A 46 9.75 -5.27 0.09
N THR A 47 10.70 -4.44 0.49
CA THR A 47 10.68 -2.99 0.26
C THR A 47 11.18 -2.59 -1.12
N THR A 48 12.05 -3.38 -1.75
CA THR A 48 12.53 -3.14 -3.14
C THR A 48 11.39 -3.04 -4.14
N PHE A 49 10.28 -3.72 -3.89
CA PHE A 49 9.06 -3.59 -4.68
C PHE A 49 8.55 -2.15 -4.79
N ASN A 50 8.83 -1.30 -3.80
CA ASN A 50 8.34 0.09 -3.74
C ASN A 50 9.36 1.12 -4.29
N VAL A 51 10.58 0.70 -4.65
CA VAL A 51 11.67 1.62 -5.04
C VAL A 51 11.27 2.50 -6.22
N LEU A 52 10.69 1.93 -7.28
CA LEU A 52 10.30 2.74 -8.42
C LEU A 52 9.20 3.75 -8.06
N GLY A 53 8.21 3.32 -7.27
CA GLY A 53 7.15 4.22 -6.79
C GLY A 53 7.71 5.37 -5.94
N MET A 54 8.71 5.08 -5.11
CA MET A 54 9.40 6.07 -4.30
C MET A 54 10.18 7.08 -5.15
N LEU A 55 10.88 6.62 -6.20
CA LEU A 55 11.75 7.46 -7.02
C LEU A 55 10.96 8.27 -8.07
N VAL A 56 10.00 7.63 -8.74
CA VAL A 56 9.37 8.22 -9.93
C VAL A 56 7.84 8.13 -9.94
N GLY A 57 7.20 7.87 -8.81
CA GLY A 57 5.74 7.68 -8.73
C GLY A 57 4.93 8.82 -9.36
N MET A 58 5.34 10.08 -9.12
CA MET A 58 4.72 11.26 -9.74
C MET A 58 4.90 11.31 -11.27
N LEU A 59 6.05 10.84 -11.78
CA LEU A 59 6.39 10.87 -13.19
C LEU A 59 5.75 9.71 -13.95
N ALA A 60 5.45 8.60 -13.30
CA ALA A 60 4.85 7.43 -13.91
C ALA A 60 3.48 7.74 -14.57
N GLY A 61 2.70 8.65 -13.96
CA GLY A 61 1.45 9.14 -14.55
C GLY A 61 1.65 9.86 -15.88
N MET A 62 2.66 10.71 -15.96
CA MET A 62 3.02 11.45 -17.17
C MET A 62 3.48 10.50 -18.29
N LEU A 63 4.28 9.49 -17.95
CA LEU A 63 4.74 8.47 -18.89
C LEU A 63 3.57 7.63 -19.41
N GLY A 64 2.65 7.22 -18.54
CA GLY A 64 1.43 6.50 -18.91
C GLY A 64 0.55 7.28 -19.89
N ASP A 65 0.42 8.59 -19.71
CA ASP A 65 -0.33 9.48 -20.60
C ASP A 65 0.37 9.61 -21.98
N ARG A 66 1.70 9.69 -21.99
CA ARG A 66 2.51 9.82 -23.21
C ARG A 66 2.54 8.54 -24.05
N TYR A 67 2.74 7.38 -23.43
CA TYR A 67 2.90 6.10 -24.12
C TYR A 67 1.59 5.32 -24.32
N GLY A 68 0.50 5.81 -23.72
CA GLY A 68 -0.83 5.20 -23.80
C GLY A 68 -1.13 4.29 -22.59
N ARG A 69 -2.10 4.69 -21.79
CA ARG A 69 -2.47 4.07 -20.52
C ARG A 69 -2.70 2.56 -20.59
N LYS A 70 -3.36 2.08 -21.67
CA LYS A 70 -3.61 0.64 -21.85
C LYS A 70 -2.32 -0.15 -22.05
N ARG A 71 -1.42 0.32 -22.93
CA ARG A 71 -0.13 -0.35 -23.19
C ARG A 71 0.73 -0.35 -21.94
N PHE A 72 0.79 0.79 -21.26
CA PHE A 72 1.55 0.97 -20.02
C PHE A 72 1.10 -0.03 -18.94
N ALA A 73 -0.22 -0.16 -18.71
CA ALA A 73 -0.78 -1.11 -17.76
C ALA A 73 -0.53 -2.59 -18.16
N LEU A 74 -0.65 -2.93 -19.46
CA LEU A 74 -0.35 -4.28 -19.94
C LEU A 74 1.12 -4.65 -19.75
N THR A 75 2.05 -3.74 -20.08
CA THR A 75 3.48 -3.93 -19.79
C THR A 75 3.69 -4.17 -18.29
N GLY A 76 2.95 -3.42 -17.44
CA GLY A 76 2.99 -3.60 -15.99
C GLY A 76 2.62 -5.02 -15.56
N LEU A 77 1.49 -5.54 -16.01
CA LEU A 77 1.07 -6.92 -15.71
C LEU A 77 2.06 -7.97 -16.23
N GLY A 78 2.63 -7.75 -17.44
CA GLY A 78 3.66 -8.61 -18.03
C GLY A 78 4.95 -8.64 -17.19
N LEU A 79 5.41 -7.49 -16.72
CA LEU A 79 6.60 -7.40 -15.86
C LEU A 79 6.36 -8.04 -14.49
N MET A 80 5.15 -7.88 -13.91
CA MET A 80 4.79 -8.59 -12.69
C MET A 80 4.85 -10.11 -12.88
N ALA A 81 4.31 -10.63 -13.99
CA ALA A 81 4.37 -12.04 -14.31
C ALA A 81 5.82 -12.52 -14.52
N ALA A 82 6.61 -11.79 -15.32
CA ALA A 82 8.01 -12.14 -15.58
C ALA A 82 8.88 -12.10 -14.30
N GLY A 83 8.74 -11.04 -13.49
CA GLY A 83 9.41 -10.93 -12.21
C GLY A 83 8.98 -12.04 -11.24
N GLY A 84 7.68 -12.39 -11.21
CA GLY A 84 7.15 -13.49 -10.40
C GLY A 84 7.74 -14.85 -10.79
N LEU A 85 7.77 -15.18 -12.08
CA LEU A 85 8.39 -16.41 -12.58
C LEU A 85 9.91 -16.43 -12.32
N GLY A 86 10.59 -15.30 -12.61
CA GLY A 86 12.02 -15.17 -12.31
C GLY A 86 12.31 -15.40 -10.83
N GLY A 87 11.54 -14.76 -9.93
CA GLY A 87 11.71 -14.93 -8.49
C GLY A 87 11.43 -16.34 -7.97
N ALA A 88 10.61 -17.11 -8.68
CA ALA A 88 10.31 -18.50 -8.29
C ALA A 88 11.47 -19.48 -8.55
N VAL A 89 12.39 -19.16 -9.45
CA VAL A 89 13.46 -20.08 -9.87
C VAL A 89 14.85 -19.71 -9.33
N VAL A 90 14.99 -18.54 -8.71
CA VAL A 90 16.28 -18.09 -8.16
C VAL A 90 16.53 -18.63 -6.75
N ASN A 91 17.81 -18.82 -6.43
CA ASN A 91 18.25 -19.41 -5.15
C ASN A 91 19.25 -18.49 -4.39
N ASP A 92 19.40 -17.26 -4.82
CA ASP A 92 20.29 -16.28 -4.18
C ASP A 92 19.56 -14.96 -3.93
N PHE A 93 20.06 -14.21 -2.94
CA PHE A 93 19.48 -12.94 -2.53
C PHE A 93 19.51 -11.87 -3.63
N PRO A 94 20.63 -11.62 -4.35
CA PRO A 94 20.68 -10.58 -5.39
C PRO A 94 19.69 -10.81 -6.53
N ALA A 95 19.58 -12.05 -7.03
CA ALA A 95 18.66 -12.38 -8.11
C ALA A 95 17.19 -12.26 -7.66
N LEU A 96 16.88 -12.68 -6.43
CA LEU A 96 15.56 -12.50 -5.85
C LEU A 96 15.21 -11.01 -5.71
N LEU A 97 16.17 -10.19 -5.26
CA LEU A 97 16.00 -8.75 -5.13
C LEU A 97 15.73 -8.10 -6.51
N ALA A 98 16.48 -8.51 -7.55
CA ALA A 98 16.25 -8.06 -8.92
C ALA A 98 14.85 -8.43 -9.42
N SER A 99 14.39 -9.65 -9.13
CA SER A 99 13.02 -10.07 -9.47
C SER A 99 11.96 -9.20 -8.79
N ARG A 100 12.15 -8.87 -7.51
CA ARG A 100 11.27 -7.97 -6.76
C ARG A 100 11.25 -6.55 -7.31
N PHE A 101 12.39 -6.05 -7.78
CA PHE A 101 12.44 -4.75 -8.46
C PHE A 101 11.64 -4.77 -9.76
N VAL A 102 11.77 -5.82 -10.58
CA VAL A 102 10.98 -5.99 -11.83
C VAL A 102 9.48 -6.06 -11.53
N GLU A 103 9.07 -6.81 -10.51
CA GLU A 103 7.67 -6.86 -10.05
C GLU A 103 7.18 -5.47 -9.61
N GLY A 104 7.99 -4.71 -8.88
CA GLY A 104 7.67 -3.35 -8.42
C GLY A 104 7.54 -2.36 -9.58
N VAL A 105 8.41 -2.46 -10.59
CA VAL A 105 8.26 -1.71 -11.85
C VAL A 105 6.90 -2.02 -12.48
N GLY A 106 6.59 -3.31 -12.64
CA GLY A 106 5.32 -3.78 -13.18
C GLY A 106 4.11 -3.25 -12.40
N PHE A 107 4.18 -3.28 -11.08
CA PHE A 107 3.14 -2.77 -10.19
C PHE A 107 2.83 -1.29 -10.44
N ILE A 108 3.84 -0.43 -10.47
CA ILE A 108 3.65 1.01 -10.71
C ILE A 108 3.11 1.29 -12.12
N LEU A 109 3.63 0.60 -13.13
CA LEU A 109 3.16 0.73 -14.51
C LEU A 109 1.67 0.34 -14.66
N PHE A 110 1.18 -0.59 -13.87
CA PHE A 110 -0.22 -0.98 -13.86
C PHE A 110 -1.07 -0.06 -12.97
N LEU A 111 -0.61 0.21 -11.74
CA LEU A 111 -1.39 0.89 -10.70
C LEU A 111 -1.73 2.33 -11.05
N VAL A 112 -0.76 3.05 -11.62
CA VAL A 112 -0.91 4.49 -11.87
C VAL A 112 -1.98 4.80 -12.91
N PRO A 113 -2.04 4.15 -14.09
CA PRO A 113 -3.08 4.43 -15.08
C PRO A 113 -4.44 3.80 -14.77
N ALA A 114 -4.53 2.82 -13.86
CA ALA A 114 -5.73 2.03 -13.63
C ALA A 114 -6.97 2.86 -13.24
N PRO A 115 -6.93 3.80 -12.25
CA PRO A 115 -8.10 4.62 -11.92
C PRO A 115 -8.56 5.49 -13.09
N ALA A 116 -7.62 6.03 -13.85
CA ALA A 116 -7.91 6.86 -15.00
C ALA A 116 -8.57 6.04 -16.14
N LEU A 117 -8.09 4.81 -16.39
CA LEU A 117 -8.73 3.89 -17.34
C LEU A 117 -10.17 3.57 -16.90
N MET A 118 -10.40 3.26 -15.63
CA MET A 118 -11.75 3.00 -15.11
C MET A 118 -12.66 4.22 -15.27
N SER A 119 -12.16 5.41 -14.99
CA SER A 119 -12.90 6.66 -15.14
C SER A 119 -13.30 6.94 -16.60
N THR A 120 -12.44 6.63 -17.57
CA THR A 120 -12.72 6.85 -19.00
C THR A 120 -13.74 5.85 -19.57
N MET A 121 -13.90 4.69 -18.95
CA MET A 121 -14.88 3.67 -19.32
C MET A 121 -16.28 3.92 -18.76
N ALA A 122 -16.43 4.85 -17.82
CA ALA A 122 -17.71 5.25 -17.23
C ALA A 122 -18.31 6.45 -17.99
N THR A 123 -19.57 6.33 -18.43
CA THR A 123 -20.25 7.36 -19.27
C THR A 123 -20.84 8.50 -18.48
N ASN A 124 -21.12 8.31 -17.18
CA ASN A 124 -21.74 9.32 -16.32
C ASN A 124 -21.02 9.42 -14.97
N ALA A 125 -21.30 10.50 -14.22
CA ALA A 125 -20.64 10.77 -12.93
C ALA A 125 -20.94 9.68 -11.88
N ARG A 126 -22.16 9.11 -11.86
CA ARG A 126 -22.56 8.05 -10.92
C ARG A 126 -21.76 6.77 -11.16
N ASP A 127 -21.67 6.34 -12.41
CA ASP A 127 -20.90 5.13 -12.77
C ASP A 127 -19.41 5.33 -12.54
N ARG A 128 -18.88 6.55 -12.78
CA ARG A 128 -17.49 6.89 -12.49
C ARG A 128 -17.18 6.79 -10.99
N ALA A 129 -18.05 7.34 -10.15
CA ALA A 129 -17.91 7.24 -8.70
C ALA A 129 -17.94 5.77 -8.25
N LYS A 130 -18.88 4.96 -8.79
CA LYS A 130 -18.99 3.53 -8.51
C LYS A 130 -17.73 2.76 -8.94
N ALA A 131 -17.20 3.04 -10.14
CA ALA A 131 -15.98 2.40 -10.64
C ALA A 131 -14.76 2.70 -9.74
N LEU A 132 -14.59 3.95 -9.32
CA LEU A 132 -13.51 4.35 -8.42
C LEU A 132 -13.69 3.80 -7.00
N SER A 133 -14.94 3.65 -6.53
CA SER A 133 -15.23 2.97 -5.27
C SER A 133 -14.87 1.48 -5.33
N ILE A 134 -15.19 0.79 -6.44
CA ILE A 134 -14.75 -0.60 -6.69
C ILE A 134 -13.22 -0.66 -6.68
N TRP A 135 -12.55 0.29 -7.36
CA TRP A 135 -11.11 0.35 -7.39
C TRP A 135 -10.49 0.44 -5.99
N SER A 136 -11.04 1.25 -5.09
CA SER A 136 -10.49 1.42 -3.74
C SER A 136 -10.40 0.12 -2.93
N ALA A 137 -11.17 -0.91 -3.30
CA ALA A 137 -11.15 -2.22 -2.66
C ALA A 137 -10.08 -3.18 -3.20
N TYR A 138 -9.34 -2.83 -4.28
CA TYR A 138 -8.40 -3.75 -4.92
C TYR A 138 -7.31 -4.25 -3.97
N MET A 139 -6.72 -3.33 -3.23
CA MET A 139 -5.58 -3.62 -2.36
C MET A 139 -5.97 -4.46 -1.15
N PRO A 140 -6.96 -4.08 -0.33
CA PRO A 140 -7.35 -4.91 0.81
C PRO A 140 -7.90 -6.28 0.37
N THR A 141 -8.65 -6.35 -0.72
CA THR A 141 -9.21 -7.63 -1.20
C THR A 141 -8.10 -8.54 -1.76
N GLY A 142 -7.28 -8.04 -2.69
CA GLY A 142 -6.18 -8.81 -3.28
C GLY A 142 -5.16 -9.23 -2.24
N GLY A 143 -4.82 -8.32 -1.32
CA GLY A 143 -3.91 -8.59 -0.21
C GLY A 143 -4.43 -9.67 0.75
N THR A 144 -5.70 -9.59 1.14
CA THR A 144 -6.33 -10.59 2.00
C THR A 144 -6.36 -11.96 1.31
N ILE A 145 -6.72 -12.03 0.02
CA ILE A 145 -6.70 -13.29 -0.74
C ILE A 145 -5.30 -13.92 -0.71
N ALA A 146 -4.25 -13.14 -0.96
CA ALA A 146 -2.88 -13.67 -0.94
C ALA A 146 -2.45 -14.13 0.46
N LEU A 147 -2.78 -13.38 1.51
CA LEU A 147 -2.46 -13.74 2.89
C LEU A 147 -3.16 -15.03 3.33
N LEU A 148 -4.42 -15.23 2.93
CA LEU A 148 -5.17 -16.44 3.25
C LEU A 148 -4.77 -17.65 2.39
N ALA A 149 -4.37 -17.42 1.13
CA ALA A 149 -3.92 -18.48 0.24
C ALA A 149 -2.47 -18.91 0.53
N ALA A 150 -1.60 -18.01 0.97
CA ALA A 150 -0.17 -18.27 1.15
C ALA A 150 0.12 -19.51 2.02
N PRO A 151 -0.53 -19.76 3.17
CA PRO A 151 -0.28 -20.96 3.98
C PRO A 151 -0.53 -22.26 3.24
N LEU A 152 -1.53 -22.30 2.34
CA LEU A 152 -1.86 -23.51 1.56
C LEU A 152 -0.72 -23.85 0.60
N PHE A 153 -0.15 -22.84 -0.08
CA PHE A 153 0.98 -23.06 -0.98
C PHE A 153 2.27 -23.38 -0.23
N ILE A 154 2.53 -22.66 0.87
CA ILE A 154 3.75 -22.80 1.67
C ILE A 154 3.80 -24.18 2.34
N ALA A 155 2.68 -24.66 2.90
CA ALA A 155 2.60 -25.95 3.58
C ALA A 155 2.64 -27.13 2.60
N SER A 156 1.99 -27.02 1.42
CA SER A 156 1.87 -28.16 0.48
C SER A 156 3.08 -28.26 -0.47
N TRP A 157 3.72 -27.16 -0.79
CA TRP A 157 4.84 -27.13 -1.77
C TRP A 157 5.99 -26.26 -1.28
N SER A 158 5.89 -24.92 -1.45
CA SER A 158 6.87 -23.95 -0.99
C SER A 158 6.38 -22.52 -1.28
N TRP A 159 7.10 -21.51 -0.79
CA TRP A 159 6.86 -20.12 -1.17
C TRP A 159 7.00 -19.88 -2.69
N ARG A 160 7.82 -20.68 -3.40
CA ARG A 160 7.98 -20.60 -4.87
C ARG A 160 6.68 -20.91 -5.61
N ALA A 161 5.89 -21.90 -5.13
CA ALA A 161 4.59 -22.22 -5.71
C ALA A 161 3.62 -21.03 -5.63
N LEU A 162 3.65 -20.26 -4.54
CA LEU A 162 2.89 -19.02 -4.42
C LEU A 162 3.34 -17.99 -5.47
N TRP A 163 4.65 -17.86 -5.72
CA TRP A 163 5.18 -16.97 -6.77
C TRP A 163 4.69 -17.36 -8.16
N VAL A 164 4.79 -18.64 -8.51
CA VAL A 164 4.30 -19.18 -9.80
C VAL A 164 2.80 -18.95 -9.96
N SER A 165 2.00 -19.27 -8.94
CA SER A 165 0.54 -19.12 -9.01
C SER A 165 0.12 -17.66 -9.24
N LEU A 166 0.78 -16.71 -8.57
CA LEU A 166 0.52 -15.29 -8.76
C LEU A 166 1.03 -14.79 -10.12
N ALA A 167 2.13 -15.34 -10.63
CA ALA A 167 2.60 -15.02 -11.97
C ALA A 167 1.59 -15.49 -13.04
N LEU A 168 1.04 -16.70 -12.89
CA LEU A 168 -0.03 -17.21 -13.78
C LEU A 168 -1.30 -16.34 -13.64
N ALA A 169 -1.65 -15.92 -12.44
CA ALA A 169 -2.76 -14.98 -12.22
C ALA A 169 -2.50 -13.62 -12.92
N ALA A 170 -1.27 -13.12 -12.91
CA ALA A 170 -0.90 -11.89 -13.62
C ALA A 170 -1.01 -12.05 -15.14
N VAL A 171 -0.61 -13.19 -15.70
CA VAL A 171 -0.80 -13.53 -17.14
C VAL A 171 -2.30 -13.58 -17.47
N ALA A 172 -3.11 -14.28 -16.66
CA ALA A 172 -4.55 -14.37 -16.86
C ALA A 172 -5.21 -12.98 -16.80
N ALA A 173 -4.82 -12.16 -15.81
CA ALA A 173 -5.28 -10.77 -15.71
C ALA A 173 -4.85 -9.93 -16.91
N ALA A 174 -3.64 -10.09 -17.43
CA ALA A 174 -3.15 -9.40 -18.62
C ALA A 174 -3.97 -9.77 -19.88
N VAL A 175 -4.28 -11.06 -20.07
CA VAL A 175 -5.13 -11.53 -21.18
C VAL A 175 -6.55 -10.97 -21.06
N LEU A 176 -7.16 -11.04 -19.87
CA LEU A 176 -8.48 -10.48 -19.60
C LEU A 176 -8.49 -8.97 -19.89
N PHE A 177 -7.50 -8.26 -19.39
CA PHE A 177 -7.34 -6.81 -19.56
C PHE A 177 -7.15 -6.46 -21.06
N ALA A 178 -6.29 -7.16 -21.77
CA ALA A 178 -6.03 -6.92 -23.19
C ALA A 178 -7.30 -7.02 -24.04
N ARG A 179 -8.15 -8.03 -23.74
CA ARG A 179 -9.40 -8.32 -24.47
C ARG A 179 -10.56 -7.40 -24.06
N SER A 180 -10.58 -6.93 -22.81
CA SER A 180 -11.75 -6.24 -22.25
C SER A 180 -11.59 -4.73 -22.15
N VAL A 181 -10.36 -4.19 -22.04
CA VAL A 181 -10.14 -2.76 -21.90
C VAL A 181 -9.95 -2.14 -23.30
N PRO A 182 -10.77 -1.16 -23.71
CA PRO A 182 -10.62 -0.49 -25.00
C PRO A 182 -9.33 0.34 -25.03
N ALA A 183 -8.82 0.61 -26.22
CA ALA A 183 -7.75 1.59 -26.41
C ALA A 183 -8.29 2.97 -26.00
N ALA A 184 -7.72 3.55 -24.96
CA ALA A 184 -8.10 4.91 -24.54
C ALA A 184 -7.42 5.95 -25.45
N ALA A 185 -8.15 7.04 -25.75
CA ALA A 185 -7.54 8.20 -26.38
C ALA A 185 -6.37 8.73 -25.52
N ARG A 186 -5.35 9.30 -26.17
CA ARG A 186 -4.23 9.92 -25.45
C ARG A 186 -4.78 11.05 -24.56
N ALA A 187 -4.47 11.01 -23.28
CA ALA A 187 -4.82 12.08 -22.35
C ALA A 187 -3.91 13.31 -22.55
N GLN A 188 -4.39 14.47 -22.11
CA GLN A 188 -3.49 15.62 -21.96
C GLN A 188 -2.38 15.28 -20.96
N VAL A 189 -1.14 15.46 -21.39
CA VAL A 189 0.05 15.15 -20.60
C VAL A 189 0.12 16.12 -19.40
N SER A 190 0.17 15.58 -18.19
CA SER A 190 0.51 16.37 -17.01
C SER A 190 1.88 17.01 -17.17
N SER A 191 2.06 18.26 -16.75
CA SER A 191 3.33 18.96 -16.88
C SER A 191 4.14 18.93 -15.58
N LEU A 192 5.47 18.92 -15.69
CA LEU A 192 6.37 19.05 -14.52
C LEU A 192 6.07 20.32 -13.69
N ARG A 193 5.58 21.37 -14.33
CA ARG A 193 5.16 22.60 -13.67
C ARG A 193 4.05 22.34 -12.64
N LEU A 194 3.03 21.54 -12.99
CA LEU A 194 1.94 21.16 -12.07
C LEU A 194 2.46 20.38 -10.87
N VAL A 195 3.46 19.49 -11.07
CA VAL A 195 4.11 18.76 -9.97
C VAL A 195 4.78 19.74 -9.00
N VAL A 196 5.60 20.65 -9.54
CA VAL A 196 6.30 21.67 -8.72
C VAL A 196 5.29 22.58 -8.00
N GLU A 197 4.22 22.99 -8.66
CA GLU A 197 3.16 23.81 -8.05
C GLU A 197 2.42 23.06 -6.94
N SER A 198 2.18 21.75 -7.10
CA SER A 198 1.59 20.90 -6.07
C SER A 198 2.51 20.70 -4.86
N LEU A 199 3.82 20.58 -5.09
CA LEU A 199 4.83 20.50 -4.03
C LEU A 199 5.00 21.84 -3.25
N LYS A 200 4.64 22.97 -3.84
CA LYS A 200 4.66 24.26 -3.14
C LYS A 200 3.44 24.50 -2.24
N GLN A 201 2.44 23.62 -2.27
CA GLN A 201 1.23 23.74 -1.46
C GLN A 201 1.42 23.09 -0.07
N PRO A 202 1.37 23.87 1.04
CA PRO A 202 1.65 23.33 2.38
C PRO A 202 0.72 22.17 2.77
N GLY A 203 -0.56 22.25 2.37
CA GLY A 203 -1.54 21.18 2.65
C GLY A 203 -1.21 19.87 1.93
N ASN A 204 -0.74 19.95 0.67
CA ASN A 204 -0.34 18.75 -0.08
C ASN A 204 0.90 18.09 0.56
N ILE A 205 1.88 18.89 0.97
CA ILE A 205 3.09 18.37 1.65
C ILE A 205 2.72 17.76 3.01
N ALA A 206 1.87 18.43 3.81
CA ALA A 206 1.43 17.90 5.09
C ALA A 206 0.69 16.55 4.91
N MET A 207 -0.17 16.42 3.89
CA MET A 207 -0.86 15.15 3.57
C MET A 207 0.10 14.08 3.05
N ALA A 208 1.09 14.44 2.25
CA ALA A 208 2.09 13.51 1.74
C ALA A 208 2.97 12.95 2.87
N LEU A 209 3.48 13.81 3.75
CA LEU A 209 4.25 13.41 4.93
C LEU A 209 3.40 12.56 5.88
N LEU A 210 2.15 12.96 6.13
CA LEU A 210 1.20 12.18 6.91
C LEU A 210 1.05 10.77 6.35
N PHE A 211 0.91 10.65 5.02
CA PHE A 211 0.75 9.34 4.39
C PHE A 211 2.02 8.51 4.48
N ALA A 212 3.21 9.13 4.38
CA ALA A 212 4.48 8.43 4.60
C ALA A 212 4.57 7.85 6.02
N PHE A 213 4.25 8.64 7.05
CA PHE A 213 4.26 8.17 8.44
C PHE A 213 3.23 7.08 8.70
N TYR A 214 1.99 7.26 8.23
CA TYR A 214 0.94 6.25 8.36
C TYR A 214 1.35 4.93 7.69
N VAL A 215 1.81 5.00 6.45
CA VAL A 215 2.17 3.79 5.71
C VAL A 215 3.42 3.14 6.30
N ALA A 216 4.39 3.93 6.79
CA ALA A 216 5.57 3.38 7.49
C ALA A 216 5.17 2.52 8.68
N GLN A 217 4.22 2.98 9.51
CA GLN A 217 3.68 2.20 10.64
C GLN A 217 2.92 0.97 10.16
N TRP A 218 1.88 1.19 9.37
CA TRP A 218 0.93 0.14 9.00
C TRP A 218 1.60 -0.98 8.21
N THR A 219 2.47 -0.63 7.25
CA THR A 219 3.21 -1.62 6.46
C THR A 219 4.23 -2.36 7.31
N SER A 220 4.86 -1.69 8.28
CA SER A 220 5.79 -2.36 9.20
C SER A 220 5.10 -3.46 10.01
N VAL A 221 3.91 -3.18 10.56
CA VAL A 221 3.13 -4.20 11.26
C VAL A 221 2.71 -5.31 10.30
N MET A 222 2.18 -4.98 9.13
CA MET A 222 1.78 -5.97 8.12
C MET A 222 2.93 -6.90 7.71
N VAL A 223 4.12 -6.35 7.53
CA VAL A 223 5.30 -7.12 7.08
C VAL A 223 5.84 -8.04 8.16
N TRP A 224 5.94 -7.51 9.39
CA TRP A 224 6.64 -8.23 10.45
C TRP A 224 5.73 -9.04 11.36
N LEU A 225 4.42 -8.82 11.33
CA LEU A 225 3.46 -9.56 12.17
C LEU A 225 3.53 -11.08 11.95
N PRO A 226 3.61 -11.63 10.72
CA PRO A 226 3.77 -13.08 10.53
C PRO A 226 5.04 -13.62 11.17
N THR A 227 6.18 -12.93 11.01
CA THR A 227 7.47 -13.34 11.60
C THR A 227 7.41 -13.28 13.12
N PHE A 228 6.91 -12.17 13.67
CA PHE A 228 6.73 -11.99 15.11
C PHE A 228 5.86 -13.08 15.73
N LEU A 229 4.75 -13.44 15.09
CA LEU A 229 3.85 -14.50 15.58
C LEU A 229 4.47 -15.89 15.43
N ALA A 230 5.21 -16.16 14.35
CA ALA A 230 5.93 -17.43 14.15
C ALA A 230 7.04 -17.63 15.20
N GLU A 231 7.80 -16.59 15.54
CA GLU A 231 8.81 -16.64 16.62
C GLU A 231 8.20 -16.92 18.00
N ARG A 232 6.91 -16.66 18.18
CA ARG A 232 6.12 -17.00 19.38
C ARG A 232 5.43 -18.36 19.32
N GLY A 233 5.73 -19.16 18.29
CA GLY A 233 5.24 -20.53 18.15
C GLY A 233 3.89 -20.68 17.43
N LEU A 234 3.33 -19.62 16.85
CA LEU A 234 2.12 -19.75 16.02
C LEU A 234 2.46 -20.40 14.67
N SER A 235 1.54 -21.22 14.17
CA SER A 235 1.66 -21.78 12.85
C SER A 235 1.61 -20.70 11.76
N THR A 236 2.22 -20.98 10.60
CA THR A 236 2.17 -20.07 9.44
C THR A 236 0.73 -19.71 9.06
N ALA A 237 -0.20 -20.66 9.17
CA ALA A 237 -1.61 -20.42 8.89
C ALA A 237 -2.23 -19.41 9.89
N ALA A 238 -2.02 -19.61 11.20
CA ALA A 238 -2.53 -18.71 12.22
C ALA A 238 -1.93 -17.30 12.08
N ALA A 239 -0.62 -17.19 11.86
CA ALA A 239 0.06 -15.91 11.65
C ALA A 239 -0.45 -15.18 10.40
N SER A 240 -0.70 -15.90 9.30
CA SER A 240 -1.25 -15.31 8.07
C SER A 240 -2.70 -14.86 8.22
N ILE A 241 -3.54 -15.64 8.90
CA ILE A 241 -4.93 -15.27 9.21
C ILE A 241 -4.96 -14.02 10.09
N ALA A 242 -4.13 -13.96 11.13
CA ALA A 242 -4.01 -12.81 12.00
C ALA A 242 -3.62 -11.54 11.21
N THR A 243 -2.67 -11.67 10.28
CA THR A 243 -2.25 -10.56 9.42
C THR A 243 -3.35 -10.17 8.43
N ALA A 244 -4.08 -11.14 7.86
CA ALA A 244 -5.21 -10.87 7.00
C ALA A 244 -6.34 -10.12 7.73
N LEU A 245 -6.63 -10.48 8.99
CA LEU A 245 -7.58 -9.77 9.84
C LEU A 245 -7.14 -8.32 10.11
N MET A 246 -5.85 -8.11 10.42
CA MET A 246 -5.29 -6.76 10.57
C MET A 246 -5.50 -5.92 9.29
N VAL A 247 -5.22 -6.48 8.11
CA VAL A 247 -5.42 -5.80 6.82
C VAL A 247 -6.91 -5.51 6.58
N LEU A 248 -7.77 -6.48 6.86
CA LEU A 248 -9.22 -6.37 6.62
C LEU A 248 -9.87 -5.29 7.50
N VAL A 249 -9.49 -5.23 8.78
CA VAL A 249 -10.04 -4.27 9.76
C VAL A 249 -9.67 -2.82 9.43
N ASN A 250 -8.66 -2.57 8.62
CA ASN A 250 -8.34 -1.22 8.14
C ASN A 250 -9.48 -0.62 7.28
N ALA A 251 -10.20 -1.44 6.51
CA ALA A 251 -11.28 -0.97 5.65
C ALA A 251 -12.46 -0.33 6.42
N PRO A 252 -13.07 -0.98 7.45
CA PRO A 252 -14.06 -0.31 8.28
C PRO A 252 -13.52 0.94 9.00
N GLY A 253 -12.24 0.97 9.35
CA GLY A 253 -11.58 2.17 9.88
C GLY A 253 -11.59 3.34 8.89
N ASN A 254 -11.31 3.05 7.63
CA ASN A 254 -11.37 4.03 6.54
C ASN A 254 -12.81 4.56 6.33
N LEU A 255 -13.81 3.67 6.34
CA LEU A 255 -15.22 4.05 6.24
C LEU A 255 -15.67 4.90 7.43
N LEU A 256 -15.28 4.52 8.65
CA LEU A 256 -15.55 5.29 9.87
C LEU A 256 -14.92 6.69 9.79
N GLY A 257 -13.67 6.79 9.33
CA GLY A 257 -13.00 8.05 9.11
C GLY A 257 -13.74 8.95 8.13
N GLY A 258 -14.16 8.40 6.97
CA GLY A 258 -14.97 9.11 5.99
C GLY A 258 -16.32 9.58 6.55
N TRP A 259 -16.99 8.75 7.35
CA TRP A 259 -18.24 9.09 8.02
C TRP A 259 -18.06 10.22 9.05
N LEU A 260 -17.01 10.16 9.89
CA LEU A 260 -16.71 11.22 10.85
C LEU A 260 -16.46 12.57 10.14
N LEU A 261 -15.69 12.56 9.05
CA LEU A 261 -15.47 13.76 8.23
C LEU A 261 -16.78 14.31 7.66
N SER A 262 -17.68 13.44 7.20
CA SER A 262 -19.01 13.85 6.69
C SER A 262 -19.92 14.46 7.76
N ARG A 263 -19.66 14.12 9.04
CA ARG A 263 -20.31 14.71 10.23
C ARG A 263 -19.68 16.02 10.70
N GLY A 264 -18.67 16.53 9.97
CA GLY A 264 -18.02 17.81 10.27
C GLY A 264 -16.86 17.72 11.27
N VAL A 265 -16.39 16.51 11.62
CA VAL A 265 -15.19 16.36 12.47
C VAL A 265 -14.00 16.98 11.72
N PRO A 266 -13.26 17.92 12.34
CA PRO A 266 -12.12 18.55 11.67
C PRO A 266 -11.04 17.51 11.35
N ARG A 267 -10.56 17.51 10.09
CA ARG A 267 -9.58 16.54 9.59
C ARG A 267 -8.34 16.44 10.47
N GLY A 268 -7.72 17.56 10.81
CA GLY A 268 -6.53 17.57 11.66
C GLY A 268 -6.79 16.94 13.03
N SER A 269 -7.98 17.14 13.62
CA SER A 269 -8.35 16.52 14.90
C SER A 269 -8.53 15.01 14.77
N LEU A 270 -9.15 14.54 13.68
CA LEU A 270 -9.31 13.10 13.42
C LEU A 270 -7.95 12.43 13.23
N VAL A 271 -7.04 13.04 12.49
CA VAL A 271 -5.67 12.54 12.29
C VAL A 271 -4.91 12.46 13.62
N ILE A 272 -4.97 13.50 14.45
CA ILE A 272 -4.33 13.51 15.78
C ILE A 272 -4.88 12.38 16.64
N ALA A 273 -6.21 12.24 16.73
CA ALA A 273 -6.85 11.19 17.52
C ALA A 273 -6.43 9.79 17.04
N SER A 274 -6.46 9.56 15.72
CA SER A 274 -6.01 8.28 15.11
C SER A 274 -4.53 7.99 15.41
N SER A 275 -3.65 8.99 15.34
CA SER A 275 -2.22 8.84 15.64
C SER A 275 -1.98 8.56 17.13
N VAL A 276 -2.74 9.19 18.02
CA VAL A 276 -2.65 8.93 19.48
C VAL A 276 -3.11 7.50 19.78
N VAL A 277 -4.24 7.06 19.23
CA VAL A 277 -4.71 5.68 19.40
C VAL A 277 -3.68 4.70 18.84
N ALA A 278 -3.10 4.97 17.67
CA ALA A 278 -2.04 4.16 17.09
C ALA A 278 -0.84 4.05 18.06
N ALA A 279 -0.34 5.17 18.59
CA ALA A 279 0.78 5.20 19.54
C ALA A 279 0.51 4.35 20.80
N LEU A 280 -0.69 4.46 21.38
CA LEU A 280 -1.08 3.66 22.56
C LEU A 280 -1.11 2.16 22.24
N CYS A 281 -1.68 1.79 21.09
CA CYS A 281 -1.70 0.40 20.63
C CYS A 281 -0.29 -0.13 20.35
N GLU A 282 0.57 0.66 19.72
CA GLU A 282 1.96 0.29 19.40
C GLU A 282 2.79 0.08 20.66
N GLY A 283 2.62 0.93 21.65
CA GLY A 283 3.25 0.75 22.97
C GLY A 283 2.85 -0.56 23.63
N GLY A 284 1.57 -0.93 23.55
CA GLY A 284 1.02 -2.16 24.16
C GLY A 284 1.34 -3.42 23.35
N MET A 285 1.12 -3.44 22.02
CA MET A 285 1.31 -4.65 21.22
C MET A 285 2.75 -5.18 21.22
N LEU A 286 3.74 -4.31 21.49
CA LEU A 286 5.16 -4.65 21.59
C LEU A 286 5.62 -4.89 23.04
N ALA A 287 4.78 -4.68 24.05
CA ALA A 287 5.15 -4.88 25.44
C ALA A 287 5.17 -6.36 25.81
N ALA A 288 6.31 -6.90 26.27
CA ALA A 288 6.46 -8.32 26.62
C ALA A 288 5.56 -8.75 27.79
N ALA A 289 5.20 -7.83 28.66
CA ALA A 289 4.36 -8.11 29.84
C ALA A 289 2.88 -8.40 29.53
N LEU A 290 2.40 -8.10 28.29
CA LEU A 290 0.99 -8.31 27.95
C LEU A 290 0.74 -9.70 27.35
N PRO A 291 -0.41 -10.32 27.64
CA PRO A 291 -0.83 -11.59 27.01
C PRO A 291 -0.99 -11.43 25.50
N ASP A 292 -0.68 -12.50 24.74
CA ASP A 292 -0.70 -12.46 23.27
C ASP A 292 -2.06 -12.10 22.67
N GLY A 293 -3.17 -12.56 23.28
CA GLY A 293 -4.52 -12.18 22.85
C GLY A 293 -4.79 -10.70 22.95
N LEU A 294 -4.32 -10.03 24.02
CA LEU A 294 -4.47 -8.59 24.17
C LEU A 294 -3.57 -7.83 23.20
N ARG A 295 -2.33 -8.30 22.98
CA ARG A 295 -1.44 -7.72 21.99
C ARG A 295 -2.05 -7.76 20.59
N PHE A 296 -2.65 -8.90 20.22
CA PHE A 296 -3.34 -9.02 18.95
C PHE A 296 -4.59 -8.13 18.85
N ALA A 297 -5.37 -8.01 19.92
CA ALA A 297 -6.47 -7.06 19.96
C ALA A 297 -5.99 -5.62 19.72
N LEU A 298 -4.85 -5.22 20.31
CA LEU A 298 -4.23 -3.91 20.07
C LEU A 298 -3.79 -3.73 18.60
N VAL A 299 -3.28 -4.79 17.92
CA VAL A 299 -2.99 -4.75 16.49
C VAL A 299 -4.24 -4.44 15.67
N LEU A 300 -5.39 -5.04 16.01
CA LEU A 300 -6.66 -4.80 15.32
C LEU A 300 -7.16 -3.37 15.57
N VAL A 301 -7.12 -2.89 16.82
CA VAL A 301 -7.51 -1.51 17.19
C VAL A 301 -6.58 -0.50 16.49
N PHE A 302 -5.28 -0.76 16.46
CA PHE A 302 -4.31 0.03 15.69
C PHE A 302 -4.73 0.15 14.22
N SER A 303 -4.98 -0.98 13.56
CA SER A 303 -5.32 -0.98 12.14
C SER A 303 -6.66 -0.29 11.85
N LEU A 304 -7.65 -0.47 12.73
CA LEU A 304 -8.94 0.22 12.66
C LEU A 304 -8.77 1.74 12.75
N ALA A 305 -8.07 2.21 13.77
CA ALA A 305 -7.85 3.65 13.99
C ALA A 305 -7.02 4.27 12.85
N ALA A 306 -5.95 3.58 12.44
CA ALA A 306 -5.07 4.00 11.37
C ALA A 306 -5.81 4.13 10.01
N GLY A 307 -6.87 3.34 9.78
CA GLY A 307 -7.69 3.43 8.58
C GLY A 307 -8.36 4.79 8.35
N ALA A 308 -8.60 5.58 9.40
CA ALA A 308 -9.16 6.92 9.25
C ALA A 308 -8.20 7.94 8.58
N ILE A 309 -6.89 7.66 8.57
CA ILE A 309 -5.87 8.54 7.99
C ILE A 309 -5.97 8.62 6.46
N PRO A 310 -6.01 7.52 5.69
CA PRO A 310 -6.23 7.57 4.24
C PRO A 310 -7.52 8.30 3.85
N ALA A 311 -8.62 8.06 4.56
CA ALA A 311 -9.87 8.78 4.34
C ALA A 311 -9.69 10.29 4.48
N SER A 312 -8.96 10.71 5.52
CA SER A 312 -8.64 12.12 5.78
C SER A 312 -7.81 12.73 4.66
N ILE A 313 -6.81 12.01 4.15
CA ILE A 313 -5.91 12.49 3.09
C ILE A 313 -6.69 12.65 1.77
N PHE A 314 -7.37 11.59 1.30
CA PHE A 314 -8.03 11.63 0.00
C PHE A 314 -9.22 12.59 -0.04
N ALA A 315 -9.97 12.74 1.07
CA ALA A 315 -10.99 13.78 1.20
C ALA A 315 -10.40 15.20 1.25
N GLY A 316 -9.11 15.35 1.62
CA GLY A 316 -8.41 16.62 1.71
C GLY A 316 -7.88 17.14 0.38
N LEU A 317 -7.50 16.27 -0.54
CA LEU A 317 -6.87 16.65 -1.81
C LEU A 317 -7.63 17.73 -2.59
N PRO A 318 -8.97 17.64 -2.77
CA PRO A 318 -9.71 18.68 -3.49
C PRO A 318 -9.68 20.05 -2.80
N MET A 319 -9.60 20.11 -1.47
CA MET A 319 -9.57 21.38 -0.73
C MET A 319 -8.28 22.16 -0.91
N HIS A 320 -7.17 21.45 -1.12
CA HIS A 320 -5.83 22.03 -1.28
C HIS A 320 -5.42 22.17 -2.76
N ALA A 321 -6.29 21.76 -3.71
CA ALA A 321 -6.02 21.83 -5.13
C ALA A 321 -6.55 23.13 -5.74
N ARG A 322 -5.73 23.82 -6.54
CA ARG A 322 -6.11 25.04 -7.28
C ARG A 322 -6.98 24.73 -8.51
N SER A 323 -6.91 23.52 -9.03
CA SER A 323 -7.67 23.05 -10.20
C SER A 323 -7.79 21.52 -10.17
N PRO A 324 -8.70 20.92 -10.97
CA PRO A 324 -8.81 19.47 -11.09
C PRO A 324 -7.49 18.77 -11.47
N GLN A 325 -6.64 19.42 -12.26
CA GLN A 325 -5.32 18.87 -12.62
C GLN A 325 -4.39 18.80 -11.40
N HIS A 326 -4.46 19.79 -10.49
CA HIS A 326 -3.70 19.76 -9.23
C HIS A 326 -4.17 18.68 -8.28
N ILE A 327 -5.45 18.23 -8.32
CA ILE A 327 -5.91 17.08 -7.53
C ILE A 327 -5.15 15.81 -7.94
N ALA A 328 -5.07 15.54 -9.24
CA ALA A 328 -4.37 14.37 -9.77
C ALA A 328 -2.88 14.38 -9.42
N THR A 329 -2.24 15.55 -9.57
CA THR A 329 -0.81 15.74 -9.26
C THR A 329 -0.56 15.64 -7.75
N GLY A 330 -1.42 16.25 -6.92
CA GLY A 330 -1.36 16.14 -5.46
C GLY A 330 -1.49 14.68 -4.99
N ASN A 331 -2.40 13.91 -5.61
CA ASN A 331 -2.50 12.48 -5.36
C ASN A 331 -1.21 11.73 -5.73
N GLY A 332 -0.57 12.08 -6.84
CA GLY A 332 0.73 11.53 -7.23
C GLY A 332 1.83 11.79 -6.19
N VAL A 333 1.89 13.03 -5.64
CA VAL A 333 2.79 13.38 -4.55
C VAL A 333 2.53 12.51 -3.31
N VAL A 334 1.27 12.41 -2.88
CA VAL A 334 0.86 11.60 -1.73
C VAL A 334 1.25 10.13 -1.92
N LEU A 335 1.00 9.56 -3.11
CA LEU A 335 1.36 8.17 -3.42
C LEU A 335 2.89 7.95 -3.46
N GLN A 336 3.67 8.91 -3.93
CA GLN A 336 5.12 8.81 -3.92
C GLN A 336 5.66 8.78 -2.48
N PHE A 337 5.16 9.66 -1.61
CA PHE A 337 5.52 9.66 -0.19
C PHE A 337 5.04 8.38 0.54
N SER A 338 3.92 7.80 0.13
CA SER A 338 3.49 6.48 0.57
C SER A 338 4.55 5.41 0.29
N ASN A 339 5.12 5.38 -0.93
CA ASN A 339 6.19 4.44 -1.27
C ASN A 339 7.48 4.69 -0.44
N VAL A 340 7.78 5.95 -0.08
CA VAL A 340 8.86 6.26 0.88
C VAL A 340 8.59 5.60 2.23
N GLY A 341 7.38 5.74 2.76
CA GLY A 341 6.97 5.09 4.02
C GLY A 341 7.03 3.57 3.93
N GLN A 342 6.55 2.98 2.84
CA GLN A 342 6.60 1.53 2.60
C GLN A 342 8.03 0.99 2.50
N PHE A 343 8.96 1.78 1.97
CA PHE A 343 10.35 1.39 1.87
C PHE A 343 11.07 1.50 3.23
N PHE A 344 11.03 2.68 3.85
CA PHE A 344 11.82 2.95 5.05
C PHE A 344 11.19 2.42 6.34
N GLY A 345 9.87 2.32 6.44
CA GLY A 345 9.18 1.87 7.65
C GLY A 345 9.62 0.48 8.09
N PRO A 346 9.36 -0.58 7.31
CA PRO A 346 9.77 -1.95 7.66
C PRO A 346 11.28 -2.10 7.82
N LEU A 347 12.09 -1.35 7.05
CA LEU A 347 13.54 -1.35 7.13
C LEU A 347 14.04 -0.79 8.47
N ALA A 348 13.47 0.32 8.94
CA ALA A 348 13.79 0.90 10.24
C ALA A 348 13.47 -0.08 11.37
N ILE A 349 12.33 -0.76 11.30
CA ILE A 349 11.92 -1.78 12.28
C ILE A 349 12.92 -2.94 12.29
N ALA A 350 13.26 -3.49 11.12
CA ALA A 350 14.21 -4.59 11.01
C ALA A 350 15.60 -4.22 11.54
N TRP A 351 16.07 -3.03 11.21
CA TRP A 351 17.38 -2.54 11.65
C TRP A 351 17.44 -2.38 13.17
N ILE A 352 16.42 -1.77 13.79
CA ILE A 352 16.34 -1.61 15.25
C ILE A 352 16.21 -2.96 15.94
N ALA A 353 15.32 -3.85 15.46
CA ALA A 353 15.17 -5.19 16.03
C ALA A 353 16.49 -5.98 16.01
N SER A 354 17.24 -5.91 14.90
CA SER A 354 18.53 -6.59 14.74
C SER A 354 19.61 -5.98 15.63
N ARG A 355 19.63 -4.66 15.78
CA ARG A 355 20.69 -3.96 16.53
C ARG A 355 20.51 -4.07 18.04
N PHE A 356 19.27 -4.06 18.52
CA PHE A 356 18.93 -4.02 19.95
C PHE A 356 18.38 -5.35 20.49
N GLY A 357 18.44 -6.41 19.69
CA GLY A 357 18.17 -7.78 20.13
C GLY A 357 16.70 -8.09 20.39
N GLY A 358 15.76 -7.45 19.68
CA GLY A 358 14.36 -7.83 19.78
C GLY A 358 13.35 -6.78 19.33
N TRP A 359 12.08 -7.19 19.31
CA TRP A 359 10.98 -6.38 18.81
C TRP A 359 10.60 -5.23 19.75
N GLU A 360 10.87 -5.34 21.06
CA GLU A 360 10.47 -4.30 22.04
C GLU A 360 11.08 -2.93 21.75
N ALA A 361 12.34 -2.89 21.33
CA ALA A 361 13.02 -1.64 21.00
C ALA A 361 12.37 -0.90 19.83
N THR A 362 11.69 -1.63 18.93
CA THR A 362 11.03 -1.04 17.76
C THR A 362 9.86 -0.13 18.11
N ARG A 363 9.32 -0.25 19.34
CA ARG A 363 8.25 0.64 19.83
C ARG A 363 8.61 2.12 19.72
N TRP A 364 9.87 2.48 19.94
CA TRP A 364 10.29 3.87 19.87
C TRP A 364 10.26 4.45 18.46
N VAL A 365 10.59 3.63 17.45
CA VAL A 365 10.46 4.00 16.05
C VAL A 365 9.00 4.17 15.66
N MET A 366 8.14 3.23 16.08
CA MET A 366 6.69 3.28 15.83
C MET A 366 6.08 4.52 16.47
N LEU A 367 6.40 4.80 17.74
CA LEU A 367 5.97 6.02 18.43
C LEU A 367 6.47 7.30 17.73
N GLY A 368 7.69 7.26 17.15
CA GLY A 368 8.21 8.36 16.34
C GLY A 368 7.39 8.60 15.08
N PHE A 369 6.97 7.54 14.39
CA PHE A 369 6.06 7.65 13.24
C PHE A 369 4.69 8.20 13.65
N ALA A 370 4.11 7.73 14.78
CA ALA A 370 2.84 8.22 15.31
C ALA A 370 2.92 9.71 15.67
N ALA A 371 4.01 10.13 16.31
CA ALA A 371 4.27 11.54 16.62
C ALA A 371 4.37 12.40 15.36
N GLY A 372 5.07 11.91 14.33
CA GLY A 372 5.12 12.54 13.01
C GLY A 372 3.74 12.68 12.37
N GLY A 373 2.91 11.64 12.44
CA GLY A 373 1.52 11.67 12.00
C GLY A 373 0.68 12.71 12.74
N ALA A 374 0.78 12.75 14.07
CA ALA A 374 0.08 13.73 14.91
C ALA A 374 0.53 15.18 14.60
N ALA A 375 1.84 15.40 14.40
CA ALA A 375 2.38 16.70 13.99
C ALA A 375 1.83 17.16 12.64
N CYS A 376 1.75 16.25 11.66
CA CYS A 376 1.10 16.53 10.37
C CYS A 376 -0.40 16.87 10.55
N GLY A 377 -1.11 16.17 11.44
CA GLY A 377 -2.49 16.47 11.79
C GLY A 377 -2.65 17.87 12.38
N ALA A 378 -1.76 18.27 13.29
CA ALA A 378 -1.73 19.62 13.86
C ALA A 378 -1.44 20.68 12.78
N ALA A 379 -0.48 20.43 11.89
CA ALA A 379 -0.18 21.32 10.77
C ALA A 379 -1.40 21.50 9.85
N LEU A 380 -2.07 20.40 9.46
CA LEU A 380 -3.30 20.45 8.65
C LEU A 380 -4.39 21.29 9.34
N ARG A 381 -4.58 21.12 10.64
CA ARG A 381 -5.55 21.91 11.41
C ARG A 381 -5.26 23.41 11.32
N VAL A 382 -3.99 23.80 11.46
CA VAL A 382 -3.58 25.20 11.36
C VAL A 382 -3.79 25.74 9.94
N ILE A 383 -3.37 24.97 8.91
CA ILE A 383 -3.51 25.37 7.49
C ILE A 383 -4.99 25.56 7.14
N GLU A 384 -5.84 24.59 7.46
CA GLU A 384 -7.26 24.63 7.12
C GLU A 384 -8.03 25.70 7.89
N ASN A 385 -7.65 26.01 9.14
CA ASN A 385 -8.22 27.12 9.89
C ASN A 385 -7.86 28.48 9.27
N ARG A 386 -6.67 28.65 8.69
CA ARG A 386 -6.28 29.85 7.96
C ARG A 386 -7.03 30.01 6.63
N MET A 387 -7.40 28.91 5.97
CA MET A 387 -8.17 28.96 4.72
C MET A 387 -9.64 29.34 4.93
N LYS A 388 -10.17 29.20 6.16
CA LYS A 388 -11.54 29.56 6.52
C LYS A 388 -11.70 31.04 6.93
N ARG A 389 -10.60 31.70 7.23
CA ARG A 389 -10.52 33.14 7.55
C ARG A 389 -10.31 33.97 6.29
#